data_25c80632d6764b8ae4446e454f6662d4
#
_entry.id   25c80632d6764b8ae4446e454f6662d4
#
_cell.length_a   1.000
_cell.length_b   1.000
_cell.length_c   1.000
_cell.angle_alpha   90.00
_cell.angle_beta   90.00
_cell.angle_gamma   90.00
#
_symmetry.space_group_name_H-M   'P 1'
#
loop_
_entity.id
_entity.type
_entity.pdbx_description
1 polymer ?
#
loop_
_entity_poly.entity_id
_entity_poly.type
_entity_poly.pdbx_seq_one_letter_code
_entity_poly.pdbx_strand_id
1 'polypeptide(L)'
;MNKVFSFIAMVFLGCGSAAAQQVNASNVQRPKLVVGIVVDQMRWDYLYRYQKRYGEGGFKRLLNEGFSCENTRIPYVPSVTAIGHTCLYTGSVPSIHGIAGNNFVKNGKKVYCTDDETVKPV
;
A
#
# COMPACT_ATOMS: atom_id res chain seq x y z
N MET A 1 38.48 -44.76 32.18
CA MET A 1 37.01 -44.69 32.10
C MET A 1 36.60 -43.51 32.96
N ASN A 2 35.71 -42.66 32.49
CA ASN A 2 35.13 -41.47 33.15
C ASN A 2 35.83 -40.10 32.92
N LYS A 3 35.82 -39.60 31.71
CA LYS A 3 36.02 -38.16 31.43
C LYS A 3 35.18 -37.63 30.24
N VAL A 4 34.06 -38.27 29.94
CA VAL A 4 33.22 -37.88 28.76
C VAL A 4 31.86 -37.31 29.16
N PHE A 5 31.50 -37.23 30.47
CA PHE A 5 30.18 -36.82 30.89
C PHE A 5 30.02 -35.36 31.36
N SER A 6 31.04 -34.51 31.21
CA SER A 6 31.03 -33.16 31.77
C SER A 6 30.83 -32.03 30.73
N PHE A 7 30.55 -32.35 29.47
CA PHE A 7 30.49 -31.32 28.40
C PHE A 7 29.08 -31.09 27.81
N ILE A 8 28.03 -31.74 28.30
CA ILE A 8 26.67 -31.61 27.75
C ILE A 8 25.76 -30.70 28.60
N ALA A 9 26.20 -30.21 29.74
CA ALA A 9 25.33 -29.43 30.65
C ALA A 9 25.43 -27.88 30.48
N MET A 10 26.10 -27.34 29.44
CA MET A 10 26.35 -25.89 29.36
C MET A 10 25.90 -25.21 28.08
N VAL A 11 24.88 -25.75 27.38
CA VAL A 11 24.35 -25.14 26.15
C VAL A 11 22.88 -24.68 26.26
N PHE A 12 22.28 -24.78 27.45
CA PHE A 12 20.82 -24.45 27.61
C PHE A 12 20.52 -23.17 28.41
N LEU A 13 21.43 -22.22 28.54
CA LEU A 13 21.18 -20.94 29.24
C LEU A 13 21.41 -19.72 28.34
N GLY A 14 20.87 -19.73 27.13
CA GLY A 14 20.98 -18.60 26.19
C GLY A 14 19.67 -18.29 25.46
N CYS A 15 18.52 -18.76 25.94
CA CYS A 15 17.24 -18.31 25.39
C CYS A 15 16.85 -16.97 26.03
N GLY A 16 17.52 -15.90 25.57
CA GLY A 16 17.11 -14.54 25.92
C GLY A 16 15.68 -14.35 25.47
N SER A 17 14.79 -14.14 26.44
CA SER A 17 13.41 -13.73 26.18
C SER A 17 13.43 -12.47 25.33
N ALA A 18 13.14 -12.59 24.03
CA ALA A 18 12.80 -11.48 23.20
C ALA A 18 11.51 -10.89 23.79
N ALA A 19 11.64 -9.87 24.62
CA ALA A 19 10.52 -9.07 25.08
C ALA A 19 9.94 -8.40 23.81
N ALA A 20 8.90 -8.98 23.25
CA ALA A 20 8.10 -8.33 22.25
C ALA A 20 7.61 -7.03 22.90
N GLN A 21 8.11 -5.88 22.42
CA GLN A 21 7.56 -4.59 22.81
C GLN A 21 6.10 -4.58 22.37
N GLN A 22 5.21 -4.82 23.33
CA GLN A 22 3.80 -4.54 23.13
C GLN A 22 3.68 -3.02 22.95
N VAL A 23 3.53 -2.62 21.70
CA VAL A 23 3.11 -1.26 21.39
C VAL A 23 1.73 -1.11 22.01
N ASN A 24 1.64 -0.34 23.08
CA ASN A 24 0.37 -0.03 23.73
C ASN A 24 -0.50 0.73 22.71
N ALA A 25 -1.36 0.01 22.02
CA ALA A 25 -2.30 0.56 21.03
C ALA A 25 -3.38 1.46 21.67
N SER A 26 -3.37 1.61 22.99
CA SER A 26 -4.41 2.33 23.74
C SER A 26 -4.37 3.86 23.65
N ASN A 27 -3.33 4.47 23.02
CA ASN A 27 -3.20 5.91 22.90
C ASN A 27 -3.15 6.45 21.47
N VAL A 28 -3.37 5.61 20.45
CA VAL A 28 -3.48 6.12 19.08
C VAL A 28 -4.87 6.74 18.91
N GLN A 29 -4.95 8.07 18.96
CA GLN A 29 -6.19 8.77 18.62
C GLN A 29 -6.55 8.42 17.17
N ARG A 30 -7.72 7.79 16.98
CA ARG A 30 -8.23 7.49 15.64
C ARG A 30 -8.52 8.80 14.91
N PRO A 31 -8.10 8.95 13.65
CA PRO A 31 -8.41 10.14 12.89
C PRO A 31 -9.93 10.29 12.73
N LYS A 32 -10.43 11.52 12.88
CA LYS A 32 -11.86 11.84 12.66
C LYS A 32 -12.24 11.87 11.19
N LEU A 33 -11.26 12.10 10.31
CA LEU A 33 -11.41 12.16 8.87
C LEU A 33 -10.16 11.59 8.21
N VAL A 34 -10.34 10.75 7.20
CA VAL A 34 -9.27 10.26 6.31
C VAL A 34 -9.59 10.73 4.90
N VAL A 35 -8.67 11.42 4.27
CA VAL A 35 -8.80 11.90 2.90
C VAL A 35 -7.79 11.16 2.03
N GLY A 36 -8.27 10.37 1.06
CA GLY A 36 -7.47 9.72 0.05
C GLY A 36 -7.37 10.60 -1.21
N ILE A 37 -6.16 10.91 -1.65
CA ILE A 37 -5.92 11.64 -2.90
C ILE A 37 -5.17 10.71 -3.86
N VAL A 38 -5.78 10.41 -5.00
CA VAL A 38 -5.20 9.59 -6.06
C VAL A 38 -4.92 10.49 -7.25
N VAL A 39 -3.67 10.52 -7.70
CA VAL A 39 -3.25 11.30 -8.87
C VAL A 39 -2.90 10.31 -9.99
N ASP A 40 -3.81 10.17 -10.95
CA ASP A 40 -3.64 9.27 -12.08
C ASP A 40 -2.44 9.69 -12.95
N GLN A 41 -1.74 8.70 -13.54
CA GLN A 41 -0.60 8.89 -14.45
C GLN A 41 0.57 9.70 -13.87
N MET A 42 0.59 9.95 -12.56
CA MET A 42 1.67 10.68 -11.92
C MET A 42 2.87 9.75 -11.69
N ARG A 43 4.00 10.09 -12.29
CA ARG A 43 5.26 9.39 -12.03
C ARG A 43 5.84 9.84 -10.69
N TRP A 44 6.42 8.88 -9.98
CA TRP A 44 7.09 9.13 -8.69
C TRP A 44 8.18 10.22 -8.76
N ASP A 45 8.97 10.23 -9.84
CA ASP A 45 10.06 11.19 -10.01
C ASP A 45 9.56 12.65 -10.16
N TYR A 46 8.29 12.88 -10.46
CA TYR A 46 7.73 14.23 -10.53
C TYR A 46 7.74 14.94 -9.18
N LEU A 47 7.63 14.20 -8.09
CA LEU A 47 7.73 14.76 -6.74
C LEU A 47 9.06 15.46 -6.50
N TYR A 48 10.14 14.95 -7.08
CA TYR A 48 11.50 15.48 -6.91
C TYR A 48 11.92 16.39 -8.08
N ARG A 49 11.61 15.99 -9.30
CA ARG A 49 11.95 16.75 -10.52
C ARG A 49 11.37 18.16 -10.52
N TYR A 50 10.16 18.31 -10.02
CA TYR A 50 9.44 19.59 -10.01
C TYR A 50 9.39 20.24 -8.62
N GLN A 51 10.16 19.77 -7.67
CA GLN A 51 10.16 20.27 -6.28
C GLN A 51 10.32 21.78 -6.18
N LYS A 52 11.17 22.39 -7.00
CA LYS A 52 11.38 23.86 -7.02
C LYS A 52 10.15 24.65 -7.49
N ARG A 53 9.20 24.00 -8.16
CA ARG A 53 7.98 24.61 -8.68
C ARG A 53 6.78 24.45 -7.75
N TYR A 54 6.87 23.58 -6.77
CA TYR A 54 5.79 23.35 -5.79
C TYR A 54 5.79 24.47 -4.77
N GLY A 55 4.58 24.93 -4.38
CA GLY A 55 4.38 25.78 -3.23
C GLY A 55 4.74 25.05 -1.93
N GLU A 56 4.83 25.77 -0.81
CA GLU A 56 5.23 25.22 0.48
C GLU A 56 4.17 24.26 1.08
N GLY A 57 2.91 24.40 0.68
CA GLY A 57 1.85 23.42 0.96
C GLY A 57 1.90 22.22 0.01
N GLY A 58 0.86 21.39 0.01
CA GLY A 58 0.70 20.27 -0.92
C GLY A 58 1.85 19.27 -0.86
N PHE A 59 2.47 18.96 -2.01
CA PHE A 59 3.51 17.93 -2.11
C PHE A 59 4.73 18.19 -1.23
N LYS A 60 5.22 19.42 -1.13
CA LYS A 60 6.35 19.73 -0.24
C LYS A 60 6.03 19.43 1.22
N ARG A 61 4.87 19.85 1.67
CA ARG A 61 4.43 19.57 3.02
C ARG A 61 4.28 18.07 3.29
N LEU A 62 3.65 17.33 2.36
CA LEU A 62 3.49 15.87 2.47
C LEU A 62 4.83 15.13 2.53
N LEU A 63 5.83 15.57 1.74
CA LEU A 63 7.17 14.98 1.74
C LEU A 63 7.96 15.32 3.01
N ASN A 64 7.80 16.52 3.57
CA ASN A 64 8.58 16.98 4.71
C ASN A 64 7.98 16.57 6.06
N GLU A 65 6.67 16.52 6.16
CA GLU A 65 5.94 16.27 7.42
C GLU A 65 5.27 14.89 7.46
N GLY A 66 5.11 14.24 6.30
CA GLY A 66 4.44 12.96 6.14
C GLY A 66 5.41 11.77 6.08
N PHE A 67 4.86 10.61 5.74
CA PHE A 67 5.61 9.38 5.49
C PHE A 67 5.57 9.04 3.99
N SER A 68 6.73 8.81 3.38
CA SER A 68 6.86 8.42 1.96
C SER A 68 7.26 6.95 1.84
N CYS A 69 6.47 6.17 1.09
CA CYS A 69 6.78 4.78 0.76
C CYS A 69 7.53 4.73 -0.58
N GLU A 70 8.84 4.94 -0.57
CA GLU A 70 9.63 5.10 -1.79
C GLU A 70 9.85 3.82 -2.60
N ASN A 71 9.71 2.67 -1.98
CA ASN A 71 9.95 1.37 -2.62
C ASN A 71 8.67 0.53 -2.79
N THR A 72 7.54 1.19 -2.96
CA THR A 72 6.26 0.52 -3.20
C THR A 72 6.21 -0.05 -4.61
N ARG A 73 5.88 -1.32 -4.74
CA ARG A 73 5.72 -2.02 -6.02
C ARG A 73 4.29 -2.49 -6.21
N ILE A 74 3.81 -2.34 -7.43
CA ILE A 74 2.52 -2.87 -7.85
C ILE A 74 2.68 -4.35 -8.23
N PRO A 75 1.99 -5.30 -7.56
CA PRO A 75 2.17 -6.74 -7.78
C PRO A 75 1.32 -7.31 -8.94
N TYR A 76 0.82 -6.46 -9.85
CA TYR A 76 -0.05 -6.88 -10.93
C TYR A 76 0.25 -6.13 -12.25
N VAL A 77 -0.13 -6.73 -13.37
CA VAL A 77 0.01 -6.20 -14.73
C VAL A 77 -1.26 -6.56 -15.52
N PRO A 78 -1.76 -5.66 -16.37
CA PRO A 78 -1.36 -4.27 -16.61
C PRO A 78 -1.80 -3.32 -15.49
N SER A 79 -1.11 -2.17 -15.35
CA SER A 79 -1.42 -1.13 -14.37
C SER A 79 -2.15 0.06 -15.00
N VAL A 80 -3.26 -0.22 -15.70
CA VAL A 80 -4.10 0.83 -16.31
C VAL A 80 -5.04 1.45 -15.28
N THR A 81 -5.62 2.61 -15.62
CA THR A 81 -6.39 3.47 -14.73
C THR A 81 -7.44 2.74 -13.90
N ALA A 82 -8.33 1.97 -14.54
CA ALA A 82 -9.42 1.28 -13.82
C ALA A 82 -8.88 0.27 -12.80
N ILE A 83 -7.87 -0.50 -13.15
CA ILE A 83 -7.24 -1.46 -12.25
C ILE A 83 -6.61 -0.74 -11.06
N GLY A 84 -5.79 0.28 -11.32
CA GLY A 84 -5.07 1.02 -10.27
C GLY A 84 -6.02 1.65 -9.25
N HIS A 85 -7.03 2.36 -9.72
CA HIS A 85 -8.05 2.96 -8.84
C HIS A 85 -8.81 1.90 -8.06
N THR A 86 -9.25 0.83 -8.71
CA THR A 86 -9.97 -0.25 -8.01
C THR A 86 -9.11 -0.90 -6.93
N CYS A 87 -7.83 -1.19 -7.21
CA CYS A 87 -6.92 -1.75 -6.21
C CYS A 87 -6.74 -0.83 -5.00
N LEU A 88 -6.59 0.48 -5.22
CA LEU A 88 -6.43 1.46 -4.13
C LEU A 88 -7.69 1.57 -3.27
N TYR A 89 -8.86 1.68 -3.88
CA TYR A 89 -10.12 1.85 -3.16
C TYR A 89 -10.63 0.58 -2.48
N THR A 90 -10.29 -0.60 -3.02
CA THR A 90 -10.73 -1.88 -2.44
C THR A 90 -9.69 -2.53 -1.54
N GLY A 91 -8.43 -2.08 -1.59
CA GLY A 91 -7.31 -2.75 -0.93
C GLY A 91 -7.03 -4.15 -1.48
N SER A 92 -7.44 -4.43 -2.72
CA SER A 92 -7.46 -5.75 -3.33
C SER A 92 -6.70 -5.77 -4.66
N VAL A 93 -6.60 -6.90 -5.31
CA VAL A 93 -5.91 -7.11 -6.59
C VAL A 93 -6.87 -7.61 -7.67
N PRO A 94 -6.53 -7.49 -8.98
CA PRO A 94 -7.41 -7.85 -10.09
C PRO A 94 -8.02 -9.26 -10.02
N SER A 95 -7.29 -10.23 -9.52
CA SER A 95 -7.77 -11.60 -9.34
C SER A 95 -8.89 -11.75 -8.31
N ILE A 96 -9.05 -10.76 -7.43
CA ILE A 96 -10.09 -10.74 -6.39
C ILE A 96 -11.26 -9.84 -6.80
N HIS A 97 -10.98 -8.58 -7.19
CA HIS A 97 -12.06 -7.63 -7.55
C HIS A 97 -12.58 -7.77 -8.99
N GLY A 98 -11.89 -8.53 -9.86
CA GLY A 98 -12.34 -8.86 -11.21
C GLY A 98 -12.14 -7.75 -12.27
N ILE A 99 -11.66 -6.57 -11.92
CA ILE A 99 -11.38 -5.50 -12.88
C ILE A 99 -10.01 -5.70 -13.49
N ALA A 100 -9.96 -6.15 -14.74
CA ALA A 100 -8.74 -6.50 -15.45
C ALA A 100 -8.34 -5.48 -16.53
N GLY A 101 -9.06 -4.38 -16.68
CA GLY A 101 -8.77 -3.33 -17.67
C GLY A 101 -9.79 -2.20 -17.63
N ASN A 102 -9.57 -1.16 -18.46
CA ASN A 102 -10.52 -0.06 -18.61
C ASN A 102 -11.81 -0.51 -19.34
N ASN A 103 -11.75 -1.63 -20.03
CA ASN A 103 -12.89 -2.21 -20.73
C ASN A 103 -13.04 -3.68 -20.32
N PHE A 104 -14.27 -4.17 -20.32
CA PHE A 104 -14.60 -5.57 -20.09
C PHE A 104 -15.77 -5.98 -21.00
N VAL A 105 -16.09 -7.27 -21.04
CA VAL A 105 -17.20 -7.80 -21.82
C VAL A 105 -18.37 -8.12 -20.87
N LYS A 106 -19.51 -7.48 -21.10
CA LYS A 106 -20.75 -7.73 -20.37
C LYS A 106 -21.83 -8.13 -21.39
N ASN A 107 -22.40 -9.33 -21.24
CA ASN A 107 -23.41 -9.86 -22.16
C ASN A 107 -22.98 -9.86 -23.64
N GLY A 108 -21.73 -10.20 -23.92
CA GLY A 108 -21.18 -10.25 -25.28
C GLY A 108 -20.81 -8.87 -25.88
N LYS A 109 -21.02 -7.79 -25.16
CA LYS A 109 -20.70 -6.42 -25.61
C LYS A 109 -19.50 -5.88 -24.83
N LYS A 110 -18.62 -5.15 -25.52
CA LYS A 110 -17.52 -4.41 -24.89
C LYS A 110 -18.11 -3.17 -24.21
N VAL A 111 -17.83 -3.03 -22.91
CA VAL A 111 -18.30 -1.94 -22.06
C VAL A 111 -17.08 -1.26 -21.43
N TYR A 112 -17.08 0.04 -21.32
CA TYR A 112 -16.08 0.79 -20.57
C TYR A 112 -16.41 0.73 -19.07
N CYS A 113 -15.40 0.75 -18.20
CA CYS A 113 -15.59 0.51 -16.75
C CYS A 113 -16.45 1.55 -16.03
N THR A 114 -16.66 2.73 -16.62
CA THR A 114 -17.54 3.79 -16.11
C THR A 114 -18.87 3.89 -16.84
N ASP A 115 -19.12 3.02 -17.84
CA ASP A 115 -20.40 3.01 -18.54
C ASP A 115 -21.45 2.34 -17.66
N ASP A 116 -22.41 3.14 -17.20
CA ASP A 116 -23.56 2.69 -16.44
C ASP A 116 -24.80 3.49 -16.88
N GLU A 117 -25.75 2.79 -17.52
CA GLU A 117 -26.96 3.40 -18.04
C GLU A 117 -27.90 3.91 -16.91
N THR A 118 -27.68 3.47 -15.66
CA THR A 118 -28.52 3.82 -14.51
C THR A 118 -28.07 5.12 -13.83
N VAL A 119 -26.86 5.61 -14.14
CA VAL A 119 -26.30 6.83 -13.56
C VAL A 119 -25.89 7.80 -14.65
N LYS A 120 -25.93 9.10 -14.34
CA LYS A 120 -25.42 10.15 -15.23
C LYS A 120 -24.22 10.83 -14.57
N PRO A 121 -23.18 11.18 -15.35
CA PRO A 121 -22.11 12.00 -14.82
C PRO A 121 -22.65 13.34 -14.34
N VAL A 122 -22.09 13.86 -13.26
CA VAL A 122 -22.40 15.17 -12.67
C VAL A 122 -21.68 16.26 -13.46
#